data_2e2ba004fc5399396b6be109c404f620
#
_entry.id   2e2ba004fc5399396b6be109c404f620
#
_cell.length_a   1.000
_cell.length_b   1.000
_cell.length_c   1.000
_cell.angle_alpha   90.00
_cell.angle_beta   90.00
_cell.angle_gamma   90.00
#
_symmetry.space_group_name_H-M   'P 1'
#
loop_
_entity.id
_entity.type
_entity.pdbx_description
1 polymer ?
#
loop_
_entity_poly.entity_id
_entity_poly.type
_entity_poly.pdbx_seq_one_letter_code
_entity_poly.pdbx_strand_id
1 'polypeptide(L)'
;MKTTRQLFAALALAALATTAAHAAGDHGAGHDHQPQHGGIVAEANDMDYELVAKPDTLTLYLRDHGKPAKTEGVSAKLTLLNGTEKSEAVLAPAGERKLEAKGAFKVAAGTKVVALVTLPGKKTANVRFAVK
;
A
#
# COMPACT_ATOMS: atom_id res chain seq x y z
N MET A 1 -33.98 -44.11 -63.81
CA MET A 1 -32.64 -43.60 -63.57
C MET A 1 -32.74 -42.55 -62.46
N LYS A 2 -32.30 -42.91 -61.35
CA LYS A 2 -32.57 -42.08 -60.15
C LYS A 2 -31.33 -41.37 -59.73
N THR A 3 -31.33 -40.10 -59.88
CA THR A 3 -30.27 -39.24 -59.41
C THR A 3 -30.52 -38.82 -57.95
N THR A 4 -29.77 -39.39 -57.09
CA THR A 4 -29.83 -39.03 -55.68
C THR A 4 -29.01 -37.76 -55.48
N ARG A 5 -29.70 -36.70 -55.19
CA ARG A 5 -29.02 -35.44 -54.81
C ARG A 5 -28.73 -35.48 -53.31
N GLN A 6 -27.48 -35.58 -53.00
CA GLN A 6 -26.99 -35.42 -51.66
C GLN A 6 -26.92 -33.93 -51.37
N LEU A 7 -27.69 -33.53 -50.45
CA LEU A 7 -27.60 -32.21 -49.83
C LEU A 7 -26.56 -32.26 -48.72
N PHE A 8 -25.44 -31.62 -48.97
CA PHE A 8 -24.48 -31.38 -47.92
C PHE A 8 -24.92 -30.15 -47.17
N ALA A 9 -25.41 -30.36 -45.98
CA ALA A 9 -25.59 -29.29 -45.02
C ALA A 9 -24.23 -28.90 -44.47
N ALA A 10 -23.77 -27.77 -44.87
CA ALA A 10 -22.57 -27.18 -44.28
C ALA A 10 -22.94 -26.67 -42.90
N LEU A 11 -22.46 -27.40 -41.89
CA LEU A 11 -22.57 -26.95 -40.51
C LEU A 11 -21.47 -25.91 -40.26
N ALA A 12 -21.85 -24.65 -40.33
CA ALA A 12 -20.97 -23.59 -39.95
C ALA A 12 -20.86 -23.59 -38.43
N LEU A 13 -19.75 -24.10 -37.95
CA LEU A 13 -19.40 -24.01 -36.55
C LEU A 13 -18.94 -22.59 -36.27
N ALA A 14 -19.86 -21.78 -35.80
CA ALA A 14 -19.50 -20.48 -35.26
C ALA A 14 -18.78 -20.70 -33.93
N ALA A 15 -17.47 -20.61 -33.97
CA ALA A 15 -16.68 -20.51 -32.75
C ALA A 15 -16.98 -19.18 -32.09
N LEU A 16 -17.81 -19.20 -31.10
CA LEU A 16 -17.94 -18.09 -30.19
C LEU A 16 -16.65 -18.02 -29.37
N ALA A 17 -15.76 -17.20 -29.85
CA ALA A 17 -14.67 -16.74 -29.03
C ALA A 17 -15.27 -15.88 -27.91
N THR A 18 -15.53 -16.48 -26.79
CA THR A 18 -15.77 -15.71 -25.59
C THR A 18 -14.45 -15.06 -25.21
N THR A 19 -14.27 -13.85 -25.67
CA THR A 19 -13.29 -12.98 -25.06
C THR A 19 -13.77 -12.77 -23.64
N ALA A 20 -13.17 -13.50 -22.71
CA ALA A 20 -13.26 -13.12 -21.32
C ALA A 20 -12.65 -11.73 -21.24
N ALA A 21 -13.49 -10.74 -21.26
CA ALA A 21 -13.07 -9.43 -20.85
C ALA A 21 -12.69 -9.57 -19.38
N HIS A 22 -11.41 -9.75 -19.13
CA HIS A 22 -10.89 -9.47 -17.83
C HIS A 22 -11.08 -7.98 -17.66
N ALA A 23 -12.14 -7.61 -17.03
CA ALA A 23 -12.20 -6.33 -16.40
C ALA A 23 -11.10 -6.38 -15.35
N ALA A 24 -9.91 -6.00 -15.74
CA ALA A 24 -8.93 -5.57 -14.79
C ALA A 24 -9.64 -4.48 -14.02
N GLY A 25 -10.00 -4.80 -12.78
CA GLY A 25 -10.65 -3.84 -11.96
C GLY A 25 -9.75 -2.61 -11.98
N ASP A 26 -10.22 -1.62 -12.65
CA ASP A 26 -9.63 -0.30 -12.53
C ASP A 26 -9.92 0.14 -11.11
N HIS A 27 -8.99 -0.20 -10.25
CA HIS A 27 -9.07 0.20 -8.87
C HIS A 27 -8.69 1.66 -8.80
N GLY A 28 -9.69 2.49 -8.98
CA GLY A 28 -9.67 3.89 -8.67
C GLY A 28 -8.50 4.65 -9.27
N ALA A 29 -8.80 5.33 -10.32
CA ALA A 29 -7.87 6.22 -10.95
C ALA A 29 -6.93 6.89 -9.96
N GLY A 30 -5.63 6.62 -10.09
CA GLY A 30 -4.67 7.61 -9.73
C GLY A 30 -4.04 7.54 -8.35
N HIS A 31 -4.26 6.50 -7.56
CA HIS A 31 -3.52 6.36 -6.31
C HIS A 31 -2.40 5.35 -6.49
N ASP A 32 -1.20 5.88 -6.65
CA ASP A 32 0.00 5.07 -6.66
C ASP A 32 0.38 4.74 -5.21
N HIS A 33 0.03 3.54 -4.78
CA HIS A 33 0.39 3.01 -3.46
C HIS A 33 1.78 2.36 -3.46
N GLN A 34 2.60 2.67 -4.44
CA GLN A 34 3.95 2.12 -4.53
C GLN A 34 4.91 2.85 -3.59
N PRO A 35 5.87 2.12 -2.99
CA PRO A 35 6.93 2.76 -2.23
C PRO A 35 7.75 3.70 -3.12
N GLN A 36 8.00 4.90 -2.64
CA GLN A 36 8.83 5.88 -3.36
C GLN A 36 10.19 6.05 -2.71
N HIS A 37 10.39 5.51 -1.52
CA HIS A 37 11.63 5.63 -0.74
C HIS A 37 12.20 4.28 -0.33
N GLY A 38 11.76 3.21 -0.99
CA GLY A 38 12.21 1.86 -0.67
C GLY A 38 11.64 1.29 0.62
N GLY A 39 10.57 1.87 1.14
CA GLY A 39 9.92 1.46 2.37
C GLY A 39 8.72 0.55 2.17
N ILE A 40 7.87 0.51 3.16
CA ILE A 40 6.64 -0.26 3.18
C ILE A 40 5.47 0.71 3.21
N VAL A 41 4.54 0.55 2.27
CA VAL A 41 3.37 1.42 2.18
C VAL A 41 2.15 0.76 2.82
N ALA A 42 1.43 1.53 3.60
CA ALA A 42 0.12 1.16 4.12
C ALA A 42 -0.83 2.35 4.01
N GLU A 43 -2.08 2.06 3.75
CA GLU A 43 -3.12 3.07 3.64
C GLU A 43 -3.99 3.11 4.89
N ALA A 44 -4.34 4.31 5.32
CA ALA A 44 -5.32 4.53 6.36
C ALA A 44 -5.98 5.90 6.15
N ASN A 45 -7.31 5.96 6.26
CA ASN A 45 -8.09 7.19 6.14
C ASN A 45 -7.79 7.99 4.85
N ASP A 46 -7.72 7.31 3.71
CA ASP A 46 -7.43 7.87 2.39
C ASP A 46 -6.04 8.50 2.26
N MET A 47 -5.15 8.19 3.18
CA MET A 47 -3.75 8.62 3.12
C MET A 47 -2.83 7.42 3.03
N ASP A 48 -1.74 7.57 2.30
CA ASP A 48 -0.67 6.59 2.24
C ASP A 48 0.45 6.98 3.20
N TYR A 49 0.92 5.97 3.91
CA TYR A 49 2.05 6.09 4.81
C TYR A 49 3.14 5.13 4.35
N GLU A 50 4.32 5.65 4.13
CA GLU A 50 5.48 4.83 3.79
C GLU A 50 6.47 4.83 4.94
N LEU A 51 6.70 3.67 5.52
CA LEU A 51 7.67 3.49 6.59
C LEU A 51 8.99 3.00 6.02
N VAL A 52 10.05 3.76 6.27
CA VAL A 52 11.43 3.34 6.04
C VAL A 52 12.06 3.06 7.39
N ALA A 53 12.28 1.79 7.69
CA ALA A 53 12.79 1.34 8.96
C ALA A 53 14.25 0.92 8.82
N LYS A 54 15.14 1.63 9.50
CA LYS A 54 16.57 1.33 9.58
C LYS A 54 16.97 1.15 11.04
N PRO A 55 18.10 0.48 11.34
CA PRO A 55 18.51 0.28 12.72
C PRO A 55 18.75 1.56 13.51
N ASP A 56 19.05 2.65 12.85
CA ASP A 56 19.37 3.95 13.47
C ASP A 56 18.30 5.03 13.23
N THR A 57 17.36 4.79 12.32
CA THR A 57 16.38 5.81 11.91
C THR A 57 15.07 5.17 11.49
N LEU A 58 13.98 5.69 12.02
CA LEU A 58 12.64 5.40 11.53
C LEU A 58 12.09 6.64 10.83
N THR A 59 11.69 6.49 9.58
CA THR A 59 11.13 7.59 8.79
C THR A 59 9.75 7.22 8.29
N LEU A 60 8.79 8.09 8.46
CA LEU A 60 7.43 7.93 7.98
C LEU A 60 7.12 9.06 6.99
N TYR A 61 6.88 8.68 5.74
CA TYR A 61 6.46 9.60 4.70
C TYR A 61 4.94 9.57 4.58
N LEU A 62 4.33 10.73 4.41
CA LEU A 62 2.88 10.88 4.29
C LEU A 62 2.53 11.37 2.89
N ARG A 63 1.54 10.73 2.26
CA ARG A 63 0.97 11.15 0.99
C ARG A 63 -0.53 11.24 1.11
N ASP A 64 -1.08 12.32 0.59
CA ASP A 64 -2.53 12.53 0.50
C ASP A 64 -2.93 12.47 -0.97
N HIS A 65 -3.73 11.49 -1.35
CA HIS A 65 -4.14 11.25 -2.74
C HIS A 65 -2.95 11.20 -3.72
N GLY A 66 -1.88 10.50 -3.32
CA GLY A 66 -0.69 10.32 -4.13
C GLY A 66 0.29 11.50 -4.13
N LYS A 67 -0.04 12.59 -3.46
CA LYS A 67 0.82 13.77 -3.34
C LYS A 67 1.44 13.85 -1.95
N PRO A 68 2.69 14.29 -1.83
CA PRO A 68 3.29 14.50 -0.52
C PRO A 68 2.44 15.40 0.36
N ALA A 69 2.18 14.95 1.57
CA ALA A 69 1.39 15.69 2.54
C ALA A 69 2.30 16.50 3.47
N LYS A 70 1.78 17.62 3.94
CA LYS A 70 2.48 18.44 4.93
C LYS A 70 2.52 17.72 6.28
N THR A 71 3.64 17.79 6.95
CA THR A 71 3.86 17.18 8.27
C THR A 71 3.80 18.18 9.42
N GLU A 72 3.55 19.43 9.14
CA GLU A 72 3.37 20.45 10.17
C GLU A 72 2.20 20.09 11.08
N GLY A 73 2.45 20.06 12.38
CA GLY A 73 1.44 19.68 13.36
C GLY A 73 1.11 18.19 13.41
N VAL A 74 1.85 17.35 12.71
CA VAL A 74 1.69 15.90 12.70
C VAL A 74 2.73 15.27 13.64
N SER A 75 2.32 14.26 14.37
CA SER A 75 3.22 13.42 15.15
C SER A 75 2.84 11.95 14.98
N ALA A 76 3.76 11.06 15.25
CA ALA A 76 3.49 9.64 15.20
C ALA A 76 4.19 8.92 16.34
N LYS A 77 3.50 7.96 16.93
CA LYS A 77 4.06 7.02 17.88
C LYS A 77 4.07 5.65 17.25
N LEU A 78 5.24 5.09 17.08
CA LEU A 78 5.43 3.77 16.53
C LEU A 78 5.68 2.77 17.64
N THR A 79 4.95 1.67 17.60
CA THR A 79 5.19 0.51 18.44
C THR A 79 5.75 -0.59 17.56
N LEU A 80 6.95 -1.06 17.89
CA LEU A 80 7.63 -2.12 17.16
C LEU A 80 7.50 -3.41 17.97
N LEU A 81 6.96 -4.44 17.34
CA LEU A 81 6.79 -5.76 17.92
C LEU A 81 7.72 -6.74 17.23
N ASN A 82 8.72 -7.19 17.94
CA ASN A 82 9.70 -8.16 17.45
C ASN A 82 9.62 -9.41 18.31
N GLY A 83 8.80 -10.37 17.89
CA GLY A 83 8.46 -11.51 18.73
C GLY A 83 7.71 -11.07 19.97
N THR A 84 8.31 -11.31 21.15
CA THR A 84 7.77 -10.86 22.44
C THR A 84 8.33 -9.52 22.88
N GLU A 85 9.31 -8.98 22.16
CA GLU A 85 9.88 -7.68 22.47
C GLU A 85 9.04 -6.55 21.90
N LYS A 86 8.77 -5.58 22.73
CA LYS A 86 8.03 -4.38 22.36
C LYS A 86 8.90 -3.15 22.62
N SER A 87 9.02 -2.30 21.60
CA SER A 87 9.66 -1.01 21.75
C SER A 87 8.81 0.09 21.14
N GLU A 88 9.03 1.31 21.56
CA GLU A 88 8.28 2.47 21.10
C GLU A 88 9.22 3.57 20.65
N ALA A 89 8.78 4.33 19.65
CA ALA A 89 9.47 5.49 19.13
C ALA A 89 8.47 6.60 18.83
N VAL A 90 8.84 7.83 19.14
CA VAL A 90 8.04 9.00 18.78
C VAL A 90 8.73 9.70 17.62
N LEU A 91 7.99 9.87 16.53
CA LEU A 91 8.46 10.55 15.32
C LEU A 91 7.92 11.98 15.32
N ALA A 92 8.79 12.91 14.97
CA ALA A 92 8.46 14.31 14.82
C ALA A 92 8.77 14.79 13.40
N PRO A 93 8.15 15.88 12.94
CA PRO A 93 8.44 16.41 11.60
C PRO A 93 9.94 16.66 11.41
N ALA A 94 10.45 16.13 10.29
CA ALA A 94 11.86 16.26 9.90
C ALA A 94 11.92 16.73 8.45
N GLY A 95 11.49 17.96 8.21
CA GLY A 95 11.25 18.50 6.89
C GLY A 95 9.75 18.52 6.56
N GLU A 96 9.42 18.89 5.34
CA GLU A 96 8.03 19.21 4.98
C GLU A 96 7.13 17.99 4.75
N ARG A 97 7.70 16.79 4.59
CA ARG A 97 6.95 15.63 4.06
C ARG A 97 7.21 14.33 4.79
N LYS A 98 7.94 14.38 5.88
CA LYS A 98 8.30 13.19 6.64
C LYS A 98 8.35 13.43 8.13
N LEU A 99 8.13 12.38 8.87
CA LEU A 99 8.38 12.31 10.31
C LEU A 99 9.56 11.37 10.52
N GLU A 100 10.40 11.67 11.51
CA GLU A 100 11.60 10.89 11.76
C GLU A 100 11.89 10.75 13.25
N ALA A 101 12.45 9.62 13.61
CA ALA A 101 13.06 9.39 14.90
C ALA A 101 14.43 8.73 14.71
N LYS A 102 15.42 9.19 15.44
CA LYS A 102 16.77 8.62 15.47
C LYS A 102 16.97 7.88 16.78
N GLY A 103 17.68 6.75 16.70
CA GLY A 103 17.94 5.94 17.88
C GLY A 103 18.55 4.60 17.53
N ALA A 104 18.23 3.59 18.30
CA ALA A 104 18.60 2.21 18.05
C ALA A 104 17.31 1.37 17.98
N PHE A 105 17.03 0.79 16.83
CA PHE A 105 15.80 0.08 16.58
C PHE A 105 16.06 -1.34 16.08
N LYS A 106 15.29 -2.30 16.58
CA LYS A 106 15.27 -3.65 16.07
C LYS A 106 14.25 -3.72 14.93
N VAL A 107 14.74 -3.80 13.71
CA VAL A 107 13.91 -3.78 12.49
C VAL A 107 14.15 -5.02 11.62
N ALA A 108 14.29 -6.16 12.25
CA ALA A 108 14.47 -7.43 11.56
C ALA A 108 13.24 -7.81 10.73
N ALA A 109 13.43 -8.69 9.75
CA ALA A 109 12.33 -9.26 9.00
C ALA A 109 11.29 -9.91 9.93
N GLY A 110 10.02 -9.64 9.68
CA GLY A 110 8.93 -10.11 10.54
C GLY A 110 8.54 -9.17 11.66
N THR A 111 9.29 -8.09 11.89
CA THR A 111 8.89 -7.05 12.85
C THR A 111 7.57 -6.42 12.44
N LYS A 112 6.63 -6.37 13.36
CA LYS A 112 5.35 -5.69 13.15
C LYS A 112 5.43 -4.29 13.74
N VAL A 113 4.92 -3.32 13.01
CA VAL A 113 4.91 -1.92 13.45
C VAL A 113 3.49 -1.40 13.43
N VAL A 114 3.08 -0.81 14.54
CA VAL A 114 1.81 -0.08 14.62
C VAL A 114 2.15 1.39 14.80
N ALA A 115 1.69 2.21 13.88
CA ALA A 115 1.86 3.66 13.97
C ALA A 115 0.55 4.32 14.37
N LEU A 116 0.57 5.05 15.47
CA LEU A 116 -0.50 5.96 15.82
C LEU A 116 -0.10 7.35 15.36
N VAL A 117 -0.71 7.79 14.27
CA VAL A 117 -0.43 9.09 13.68
C VAL A 117 -1.48 10.09 14.16
N THR A 118 -1.03 11.20 14.71
CA THR A 118 -1.89 12.30 15.10
C THR A 118 -1.79 13.41 14.06
N LEU A 119 -2.87 13.63 13.36
CA LEU A 119 -2.98 14.66 12.33
C LEU A 119 -3.44 15.99 12.94
N PRO A 120 -3.30 17.11 12.21
CA PRO A 120 -3.83 18.40 12.65
C PRO A 120 -5.31 18.30 12.97
N GLY A 121 -5.77 18.99 14.02
CA GLY A 121 -7.15 18.91 14.49
C GLY A 121 -7.41 17.70 15.39
N LYS A 122 -6.37 17.05 15.89
CA LYS A 122 -6.43 15.87 16.79
C LYS A 122 -7.08 14.64 16.15
N LYS A 123 -7.10 14.53 14.85
CA LYS A 123 -7.49 13.33 14.15
C LYS A 123 -6.38 12.30 14.24
N THR A 124 -6.73 11.06 14.52
CA THR A 124 -5.76 9.98 14.64
C THR A 124 -5.97 8.92 13.56
N ALA A 125 -4.88 8.32 13.12
CA ALA A 125 -4.90 7.19 12.23
C ALA A 125 -4.04 6.08 12.80
N ASN A 126 -4.54 4.85 12.77
CA ASN A 126 -3.78 3.65 13.11
C ASN A 126 -3.32 2.98 11.84
N VAL A 127 -2.03 2.87 11.67
CA VAL A 127 -1.41 2.31 10.47
C VAL A 127 -0.54 1.13 10.89
N ARG A 128 -0.65 0.03 10.15
CA ARG A 128 0.08 -1.20 10.45
C ARG A 128 1.01 -1.57 9.32
N PHE A 129 2.23 -1.93 9.69
CA PHE A 129 3.27 -2.37 8.76
C PHE A 129 3.84 -3.71 9.20
N ALA A 130 4.32 -4.47 8.23
CA ALA A 130 5.12 -5.67 8.48
C ALA A 130 6.44 -5.52 7.73
N VAL A 131 7.53 -5.62 8.47
CA VAL A 131 8.88 -5.55 7.88
C VAL A 131 9.15 -6.87 7.15
N LYS A 132 9.55 -6.77 5.91
CA LYS A 132 9.87 -7.93 5.05
C LYS A 132 11.34 -8.28 5.09
#